data_871481af25adb28346f5a4d0e6eee9fc
#
_entry.id   871481af25adb28346f5a4d0e6eee9fc
#
_cell.length_a   1.000
_cell.length_b   1.000
_cell.length_c   1.000
_cell.angle_alpha   90.00
_cell.angle_beta   90.00
_cell.angle_gamma   90.00
#
_symmetry.space_group_name_H-M   'P 1'
#
loop_
_entity.id
_entity.type
_entity.pdbx_description
1 polymer ?
#
loop_
_entity_poly.entity_id
_entity_poly.type
_entity_poly.pdbx_seq_one_letter_code
_entity_poly.pdbx_strand_id
1 'polypeptide(L)'
;ARELAHEYNAAILPGTQLSDAFSKEALLWASEDYEHQLNLAGDGTMGYVEIPLIQVNLPIYHGTDSDTLEVGIGHLLGSSLPVGGVSTHSVLTAHSGMAGQKMFSDLDKLKIGDVFYLQVLDETLAYQVDQINTVLPHDTTYLGITEGEDICTLVTCTPFGVNTHRLLVRGTRIPYEEAEVIVEEQLQVEELPKSTWEQQYIKGILFGIGAVILIAAMYGYYLYWRKHRKPRKPKRSIAETKARKIRLRKKGKYEAD
;
A
#
# COMPACT_ATOMS: atom_id res chain seq x y z
N ALA A 1 -24.46 18.37 19.79
CA ALA A 1 -23.09 17.91 19.79
C ALA A 1 -22.19 18.83 18.97
N ARG A 2 -22.51 19.09 17.69
CA ARG A 2 -21.67 19.94 16.81
C ARG A 2 -21.46 21.34 17.37
N GLU A 3 -22.52 22.01 17.80
CA GLU A 3 -22.46 23.36 18.37
C GLU A 3 -21.55 23.38 19.62
N LEU A 4 -21.72 22.41 20.52
CA LEU A 4 -20.85 22.28 21.70
C LEU A 4 -19.38 22.05 21.33
N ALA A 5 -19.10 21.26 20.28
CA ALA A 5 -17.74 21.05 19.82
C ALA A 5 -17.12 22.31 19.19
N HIS A 6 -17.91 23.13 18.49
CA HIS A 6 -17.44 24.44 18.01
C HIS A 6 -17.22 25.42 19.15
N GLU A 7 -18.09 25.45 20.17
CA GLU A 7 -17.89 26.26 21.37
C GLU A 7 -16.60 25.84 22.11
N TYR A 8 -16.37 24.53 22.24
CA TYR A 8 -15.14 23.98 22.81
C TYR A 8 -13.91 24.46 22.01
N ASN A 9 -13.93 24.34 20.67
CA ASN A 9 -12.84 24.78 19.80
C ASN A 9 -12.59 26.29 19.94
N ALA A 10 -13.64 27.10 20.04
CA ALA A 10 -13.50 28.55 20.21
C ALA A 10 -12.87 28.95 21.56
N ALA A 11 -12.93 28.08 22.55
CA ALA A 11 -12.26 28.31 23.85
C ALA A 11 -10.78 27.96 23.85
N ILE A 12 -10.27 27.23 22.84
CA ILE A 12 -8.86 26.90 22.71
C ILE A 12 -8.09 28.17 22.27
N LEU A 13 -7.15 28.61 23.08
CA LEU A 13 -6.38 29.81 22.79
C LEU A 13 -5.28 29.51 21.73
N PRO A 14 -5.10 30.43 20.74
CA PRO A 14 -3.92 30.37 19.88
C PRO A 14 -2.65 30.39 20.72
N GLY A 15 -1.70 29.47 20.41
CA GLY A 15 -0.46 29.32 21.19
C GLY A 15 -0.55 28.37 22.37
N THR A 16 -1.65 27.65 22.54
CA THR A 16 -1.71 26.51 23.46
C THR A 16 -0.56 25.54 23.16
N GLN A 17 0.26 25.27 24.18
CA GLN A 17 1.37 24.32 24.03
C GLN A 17 0.83 22.89 23.98
N LEU A 18 1.09 22.24 22.84
CA LEU A 18 0.82 20.81 22.68
C LEU A 18 2.05 20.01 23.10
N SER A 19 1.84 18.80 23.57
CA SER A 19 2.90 17.83 23.89
C SER A 19 3.04 16.83 22.74
N ASP A 20 4.12 16.02 22.76
CA ASP A 20 4.24 14.88 21.84
C ASP A 20 3.04 13.94 22.04
N ALA A 21 2.35 13.63 20.95
CA ALA A 21 1.15 12.82 20.94
C ALA A 21 1.35 11.39 21.51
N PHE A 22 2.60 10.90 21.58
CA PHE A 22 2.96 9.60 22.14
C PHE A 22 3.58 9.72 23.55
N SER A 23 3.51 10.90 24.17
CA SER A 23 4.03 11.14 25.52
C SER A 23 2.96 10.97 26.58
N LYS A 24 3.39 10.67 27.80
CA LYS A 24 2.46 10.61 28.95
C LYS A 24 1.91 11.97 29.33
N GLU A 25 2.63 13.04 29.02
CA GLU A 25 2.23 14.43 29.27
C GLU A 25 0.98 14.80 28.46
N ALA A 26 0.76 14.20 27.30
CA ALA A 26 -0.42 14.41 26.47
C ALA A 26 -1.76 14.02 27.18
N LEU A 27 -1.68 13.27 28.27
CA LEU A 27 -2.84 12.76 29.01
C LEU A 27 -3.17 13.55 30.27
N LEU A 28 -2.30 14.47 30.71
CA LEU A 28 -2.40 15.06 32.04
C LEU A 28 -3.53 16.08 32.22
N TRP A 29 -4.18 16.48 31.13
CA TRP A 29 -5.15 17.59 31.13
C TRP A 29 -6.54 17.19 30.61
N ALA A 30 -6.80 15.87 30.44
CA ALA A 30 -8.13 15.42 30.05
C ALA A 30 -9.15 15.85 31.11
N SER A 31 -10.11 16.68 30.72
CA SER A 31 -11.25 17.09 31.53
C SER A 31 -12.46 16.23 31.23
N GLU A 32 -13.36 16.10 32.19
CA GLU A 32 -14.65 15.42 31.98
C GLU A 32 -15.44 16.06 30.82
N ASP A 33 -15.31 17.38 30.63
CA ASP A 33 -15.91 18.09 29.51
C ASP A 33 -15.36 17.65 28.16
N TYR A 34 -14.06 17.42 28.04
CA TYR A 34 -13.42 16.88 26.83
C TYR A 34 -13.92 15.48 26.49
N GLU A 35 -13.98 14.60 27.47
CA GLU A 35 -14.39 13.19 27.30
C GLU A 35 -15.87 13.05 26.84
N HIS A 36 -16.69 14.06 27.10
CA HIS A 36 -18.08 14.10 26.67
C HIS A 36 -18.29 14.69 25.27
N GLN A 37 -17.28 15.41 24.71
CA GLN A 37 -17.40 15.99 23.38
C GLN A 37 -17.44 14.88 22.31
N LEU A 38 -18.41 14.96 21.40
CA LEU A 38 -18.59 14.03 20.28
C LEU A 38 -18.83 12.56 20.66
N ASN A 39 -18.88 12.21 21.93
CA ASN A 39 -19.06 10.84 22.43
C ASN A 39 -20.56 10.46 22.48
N LEU A 40 -21.20 10.35 21.31
CA LEU A 40 -22.64 10.12 21.22
C LEU A 40 -23.03 8.67 21.57
N ALA A 41 -22.19 7.70 21.23
CA ALA A 41 -22.43 6.28 21.49
C ALA A 41 -22.02 5.88 22.92
N GLY A 42 -21.25 6.70 23.61
CA GLY A 42 -20.73 6.41 24.95
C GLY A 42 -19.56 5.40 24.95
N ASP A 43 -18.99 5.13 23.79
CA ASP A 43 -17.84 4.22 23.58
C ASP A 43 -16.52 4.95 23.29
N GLY A 44 -16.54 6.28 23.38
CA GLY A 44 -15.38 7.15 23.13
C GLY A 44 -15.11 7.48 21.66
N THR A 45 -15.92 6.98 20.73
CA THR A 45 -15.75 7.27 19.30
C THR A 45 -16.23 8.68 18.98
N MET A 46 -15.33 9.50 18.42
CA MET A 46 -15.61 10.87 17.95
C MET A 46 -16.02 10.93 16.49
N GLY A 47 -15.55 9.98 15.67
CA GLY A 47 -15.73 9.93 14.22
C GLY A 47 -14.76 8.96 13.58
N TYR A 48 -14.50 9.14 12.28
CA TYR A 48 -13.60 8.27 11.50
C TYR A 48 -12.66 9.11 10.62
N VAL A 49 -11.45 8.59 10.38
CA VAL A 49 -10.54 9.07 9.33
C VAL A 49 -10.59 8.08 8.17
N GLU A 50 -10.79 8.60 6.97
CA GLU A 50 -10.68 7.84 5.74
C GLU A 50 -9.58 8.42 4.85
N ILE A 51 -8.64 7.57 4.39
CA ILE A 51 -7.55 7.94 3.48
C ILE A 51 -7.58 6.94 2.32
N PRO A 52 -8.29 7.26 1.21
CA PRO A 52 -8.55 6.30 0.12
C PRO A 52 -7.29 5.74 -0.51
N LEU A 53 -6.30 6.59 -0.81
CA LEU A 53 -5.06 6.20 -1.49
C LEU A 53 -4.25 5.15 -0.74
N ILE A 54 -4.29 5.16 0.57
CA ILE A 54 -3.60 4.17 1.39
C ILE A 54 -4.57 3.21 2.10
N GLN A 55 -5.84 3.19 1.71
CA GLN A 55 -6.88 2.27 2.20
C GLN A 55 -6.96 2.24 3.75
N VAL A 56 -6.97 3.41 4.36
CA VAL A 56 -7.19 3.58 5.80
C VAL A 56 -8.63 4.02 6.02
N ASN A 57 -9.33 3.36 6.96
CA ASN A 57 -10.60 3.78 7.51
C ASN A 57 -10.62 3.34 8.97
N LEU A 58 -10.42 4.29 9.89
CA LEU A 58 -10.20 4.02 11.31
C LEU A 58 -11.01 4.98 12.18
N PRO A 59 -11.53 4.50 13.32
CA PRO A 59 -12.21 5.33 14.30
C PRO A 59 -11.24 6.31 14.97
N ILE A 60 -11.76 7.48 15.31
CA ILE A 60 -11.09 8.50 16.13
C ILE A 60 -11.63 8.39 17.54
N TYR A 61 -10.74 8.31 18.51
CA TYR A 61 -11.04 8.25 19.93
C TYR A 61 -10.45 9.44 20.69
N HIS A 62 -10.94 9.70 21.88
CA HIS A 62 -10.38 10.68 22.79
C HIS A 62 -9.00 10.28 23.28
N GLY A 63 -8.09 11.26 23.37
CA GLY A 63 -6.74 11.05 23.91
C GLY A 63 -5.81 10.25 23.01
N THR A 64 -4.60 10.06 23.49
CA THR A 64 -3.53 9.33 22.80
C THR A 64 -2.82 8.34 23.73
N ASP A 65 -3.56 7.78 24.70
CA ASP A 65 -3.04 6.71 25.55
C ASP A 65 -2.82 5.41 24.76
N SER A 66 -2.08 4.47 25.37
CA SER A 66 -1.72 3.22 24.70
C SER A 66 -2.94 2.40 24.29
N ASP A 67 -3.97 2.35 25.11
CA ASP A 67 -5.15 1.55 24.88
C ASP A 67 -5.96 2.11 23.68
N THR A 68 -6.07 3.44 23.60
CA THR A 68 -6.65 4.16 22.46
C THR A 68 -5.86 3.88 21.18
N LEU A 69 -4.55 4.03 21.22
CA LEU A 69 -3.71 3.87 20.03
C LEU A 69 -3.57 2.40 19.57
N GLU A 70 -3.91 1.43 20.41
CA GLU A 70 -4.00 0.02 20.02
C GLU A 70 -5.21 -0.30 19.16
N VAL A 71 -6.30 0.48 19.25
CA VAL A 71 -7.57 0.18 18.60
C VAL A 71 -7.93 1.15 17.47
N GLY A 72 -7.32 2.34 17.43
CA GLY A 72 -7.66 3.34 16.42
C GLY A 72 -6.76 4.55 16.44
N ILE A 73 -7.32 5.67 16.03
CA ILE A 73 -6.68 6.98 15.98
C ILE A 73 -7.03 7.73 17.26
N GLY A 74 -6.03 8.27 17.91
CA GLY A 74 -6.19 9.15 19.07
C GLY A 74 -6.25 10.62 18.67
N HIS A 75 -7.19 11.38 19.23
CA HIS A 75 -7.22 12.83 19.12
C HIS A 75 -6.31 13.45 20.18
N LEU A 76 -5.36 14.27 19.75
CA LEU A 76 -4.42 14.92 20.66
C LEU A 76 -5.13 15.98 21.50
N LEU A 77 -5.18 15.77 22.80
CA LEU A 77 -5.75 16.70 23.75
C LEU A 77 -5.06 18.08 23.65
N GLY A 78 -5.87 19.15 23.68
CA GLY A 78 -5.42 20.53 23.50
C GLY A 78 -5.40 21.00 22.06
N SER A 79 -5.51 20.12 21.08
CA SER A 79 -5.82 20.50 19.70
C SER A 79 -7.34 20.67 19.50
N SER A 80 -7.76 21.27 18.38
CA SER A 80 -9.19 21.43 18.08
C SER A 80 -9.87 20.10 17.84
N LEU A 81 -11.09 19.93 18.36
CA LEU A 81 -11.95 18.79 18.04
C LEU A 81 -12.16 18.67 16.51
N PRO A 82 -12.30 17.46 15.96
CA PRO A 82 -12.28 17.20 14.52
C PRO A 82 -13.58 17.56 13.79
N VAL A 83 -14.18 18.71 14.12
CA VAL A 83 -15.42 19.23 13.50
C VAL A 83 -15.15 20.32 12.48
N GLY A 84 -13.88 20.64 12.21
CA GLY A 84 -13.49 21.73 11.32
C GLY A 84 -13.87 23.11 11.84
N GLY A 85 -13.68 24.11 11.00
CA GLY A 85 -14.03 25.50 11.28
C GLY A 85 -12.84 26.46 11.14
N VAL A 86 -13.17 27.75 10.97
CA VAL A 86 -12.14 28.79 10.82
C VAL A 86 -11.30 28.90 12.09
N SER A 87 -10.00 28.98 11.91
CA SER A 87 -9.01 29.03 13.03
C SER A 87 -9.05 27.77 13.91
N THR A 88 -9.18 26.60 13.29
CA THR A 88 -9.09 25.30 13.97
C THR A 88 -7.92 24.47 13.45
N HIS A 89 -7.32 23.68 14.33
CA HIS A 89 -6.30 22.70 13.98
C HIS A 89 -6.51 21.41 14.78
N SER A 90 -7.06 20.39 14.15
CA SER A 90 -7.21 19.07 14.75
C SER A 90 -5.96 18.23 14.53
N VAL A 91 -5.48 17.54 15.57
CA VAL A 91 -4.31 16.68 15.50
C VAL A 91 -4.72 15.25 15.83
N LEU A 92 -4.52 14.36 14.87
CA LEU A 92 -4.95 12.96 14.91
C LEU A 92 -3.75 12.03 14.79
N THR A 93 -3.62 11.11 15.73
CA THR A 93 -2.41 10.30 15.91
C THR A 93 -2.71 8.81 15.85
N ALA A 94 -1.90 8.04 15.13
CA ALA A 94 -1.95 6.59 15.16
C ALA A 94 -0.55 5.98 15.02
N HIS A 95 -0.43 4.73 15.43
CA HIS A 95 0.82 3.98 15.30
C HIS A 95 1.26 3.74 13.86
N SER A 96 2.58 3.63 13.66
CA SER A 96 3.18 3.00 12.49
C SER A 96 3.83 1.67 12.88
N GLY A 97 3.62 0.62 12.07
CA GLY A 97 4.30 -0.66 12.29
C GLY A 97 3.72 -1.56 13.38
N MET A 98 2.44 -1.42 13.70
CA MET A 98 1.77 -2.34 14.61
C MET A 98 1.51 -3.68 13.93
N ALA A 99 1.85 -4.79 14.60
CA ALA A 99 1.67 -6.13 14.07
C ALA A 99 0.17 -6.45 13.86
N GLY A 100 -0.20 -6.78 12.62
CA GLY A 100 -1.57 -7.17 12.27
C GLY A 100 -2.55 -6.03 12.02
N GLN A 101 -2.14 -4.78 12.20
CA GLN A 101 -2.97 -3.61 11.94
C GLN A 101 -2.23 -2.58 11.08
N LYS A 102 -2.91 -2.06 10.07
CA LYS A 102 -2.30 -1.11 9.13
C LYS A 102 -2.04 0.25 9.78
N MET A 103 -3.00 0.76 10.56
CA MET A 103 -2.96 2.08 11.20
C MET A 103 -2.40 3.15 10.23
N PHE A 104 -1.44 3.97 10.66
CA PHE A 104 -0.74 4.95 9.84
C PHE A 104 0.61 4.46 9.29
N SER A 105 0.77 3.12 9.12
CA SER A 105 2.03 2.53 8.62
C SER A 105 2.41 3.01 7.21
N ASP A 106 1.43 3.37 6.40
CA ASP A 106 1.61 3.84 5.02
C ASP A 106 1.46 5.36 4.87
N LEU A 107 1.41 6.12 5.97
CA LEU A 107 1.22 7.57 5.93
C LEU A 107 2.34 8.29 5.16
N ASP A 108 3.53 7.72 5.14
CA ASP A 108 4.71 8.21 4.41
C ASP A 108 4.57 8.12 2.87
N LYS A 109 3.57 7.39 2.37
CA LYS A 109 3.28 7.31 0.93
C LYS A 109 2.49 8.49 0.41
N LEU A 110 1.83 9.25 1.30
CA LEU A 110 1.06 10.43 0.93
C LEU A 110 1.96 11.55 0.41
N LYS A 111 1.41 12.33 -0.50
CA LYS A 111 2.07 13.48 -1.14
C LYS A 111 1.22 14.73 -1.02
N ILE A 112 1.85 15.87 -1.21
CA ILE A 112 1.13 17.14 -1.35
C ILE A 112 0.14 17.02 -2.51
N GLY A 113 -1.11 17.42 -2.25
CA GLY A 113 -2.23 17.29 -3.18
C GLY A 113 -3.12 16.06 -2.95
N ASP A 114 -2.67 15.06 -2.17
CA ASP A 114 -3.50 13.92 -1.79
C ASP A 114 -4.61 14.35 -0.83
N VAL A 115 -5.66 13.53 -0.72
CA VAL A 115 -6.86 13.85 0.05
C VAL A 115 -7.11 12.82 1.12
N PHE A 116 -7.56 13.30 2.28
CA PHE A 116 -8.15 12.48 3.33
C PHE A 116 -9.43 13.12 3.88
N TYR A 117 -10.27 12.31 4.51
CA TYR A 117 -11.56 12.72 5.01
C TYR A 117 -11.67 12.48 6.51
N LEU A 118 -12.39 13.38 7.19
CA LEU A 118 -12.92 13.16 8.54
C LEU A 118 -14.42 13.01 8.45
N GLN A 119 -14.95 11.89 8.92
CA GLN A 119 -16.38 11.62 9.03
C GLN A 119 -16.79 11.82 10.48
N VAL A 120 -17.40 12.95 10.79
CA VAL A 120 -17.75 13.32 12.17
C VAL A 120 -19.22 13.74 12.23
N LEU A 121 -19.97 13.10 13.12
CA LEU A 121 -21.42 13.26 13.19
C LEU A 121 -22.05 12.85 11.84
N ASP A 122 -22.73 13.79 11.18
CA ASP A 122 -23.42 13.64 9.90
C ASP A 122 -22.71 14.36 8.73
N GLU A 123 -21.43 14.72 8.93
CA GLU A 123 -20.65 15.49 7.95
C GLU A 123 -19.34 14.78 7.58
N THR A 124 -18.99 14.89 6.29
CA THR A 124 -17.68 14.50 5.77
C THR A 124 -16.86 15.75 5.47
N LEU A 125 -15.78 15.91 6.19
CA LEU A 125 -14.84 17.02 6.06
C LEU A 125 -13.67 16.57 5.21
N ALA A 126 -13.44 17.22 4.06
CA ALA A 126 -12.35 16.88 3.15
C ALA A 126 -11.15 17.79 3.38
N TYR A 127 -9.96 17.19 3.46
CA TYR A 127 -8.69 17.90 3.65
C TYR A 127 -7.71 17.49 2.56
N GLN A 128 -7.10 18.47 1.89
CA GLN A 128 -6.04 18.23 0.92
C GLN A 128 -4.68 18.44 1.58
N VAL A 129 -3.79 17.48 1.44
CA VAL A 129 -2.42 17.55 1.97
C VAL A 129 -1.68 18.72 1.36
N ASP A 130 -1.26 19.68 2.19
CA ASP A 130 -0.54 20.88 1.82
C ASP A 130 0.89 20.92 2.38
N GLN A 131 1.16 20.14 3.44
CA GLN A 131 2.46 20.11 4.09
C GLN A 131 2.80 18.75 4.67
N ILE A 132 4.07 18.34 4.49
CA ILE A 132 4.61 17.10 5.07
C ILE A 132 5.93 17.42 5.74
N ASN A 133 6.02 17.14 7.05
CA ASN A 133 7.22 17.39 7.84
C ASN A 133 7.65 16.15 8.63
N THR A 134 8.95 16.02 8.83
CA THR A 134 9.52 15.06 9.79
C THR A 134 10.25 15.85 10.87
N VAL A 135 9.79 15.70 12.10
CA VAL A 135 10.27 16.49 13.26
C VAL A 135 10.71 15.59 14.41
N LEU A 136 11.41 16.13 15.37
CA LEU A 136 11.70 15.45 16.63
C LEU A 136 10.43 15.39 17.51
N PRO A 137 10.29 14.39 18.40
CA PRO A 137 9.10 14.21 19.22
C PRO A 137 8.65 15.44 20.03
N HIS A 138 9.58 16.23 20.51
CA HIS A 138 9.32 17.45 21.29
C HIS A 138 9.07 18.70 20.45
N ASP A 139 9.20 18.61 19.12
CA ASP A 139 8.96 19.74 18.22
C ASP A 139 7.50 19.77 17.77
N THR A 140 6.70 20.53 18.46
CA THR A 140 5.26 20.73 18.20
C THR A 140 4.96 22.03 17.44
N THR A 141 5.98 22.68 16.88
CA THR A 141 5.85 24.00 16.19
C THR A 141 4.80 23.97 15.08
N TYR A 142 4.63 22.84 14.39
CA TYR A 142 3.69 22.69 13.26
C TYR A 142 2.28 22.27 13.68
N LEU A 143 1.99 22.14 14.97
CA LEU A 143 0.69 21.67 15.47
C LEU A 143 -0.20 22.79 16.01
N GLY A 144 0.30 24.02 16.03
CA GLY A 144 -0.46 25.18 16.52
C GLY A 144 -1.57 25.62 15.56
N ILE A 145 -2.59 26.27 16.13
CA ILE A 145 -3.69 26.88 15.36
C ILE A 145 -3.14 28.02 14.50
N THR A 146 -3.50 28.04 13.21
CA THR A 146 -3.25 29.15 12.29
C THR A 146 -4.53 29.96 12.12
N GLU A 147 -4.44 31.28 12.34
CA GLU A 147 -5.60 32.16 12.22
C GLU A 147 -6.16 32.13 10.79
N GLY A 148 -7.46 31.97 10.67
CA GLY A 148 -8.17 31.96 9.39
C GLY A 148 -8.17 30.61 8.66
N GLU A 149 -7.38 29.64 9.09
CA GLU A 149 -7.30 28.32 8.44
C GLU A 149 -8.15 27.26 9.16
N ASP A 150 -8.62 26.27 8.39
CA ASP A 150 -9.23 25.04 8.88
C ASP A 150 -8.30 23.90 8.48
N ILE A 151 -7.53 23.39 9.44
CA ILE A 151 -6.46 22.41 9.20
C ILE A 151 -6.60 21.18 10.10
N CYS A 152 -6.15 20.05 9.54
CA CYS A 152 -6.01 18.78 10.26
C CYS A 152 -4.62 18.20 9.99
N THR A 153 -3.93 17.73 11.05
CA THR A 153 -2.64 17.06 10.92
C THR A 153 -2.73 15.61 11.39
N LEU A 154 -2.33 14.69 10.51
CA LEU A 154 -2.16 13.28 10.82
C LEU A 154 -0.72 13.04 11.30
N VAL A 155 -0.56 12.39 12.45
CA VAL A 155 0.74 12.20 13.11
C VAL A 155 1.05 10.71 13.28
N THR A 156 2.26 10.32 12.95
CA THR A 156 2.75 8.96 13.24
C THR A 156 4.25 8.94 13.56
N CYS A 157 4.73 7.83 14.06
CA CYS A 157 6.16 7.62 14.30
C CYS A 157 6.91 7.28 13.01
N THR A 158 8.14 7.80 12.87
CA THR A 158 9.02 7.52 11.73
C THR A 158 10.50 7.53 12.17
N PRO A 159 11.45 6.85 11.48
CA PRO A 159 11.23 5.81 10.48
C PRO A 159 10.54 4.58 11.06
N PHE A 160 9.88 3.80 10.21
CA PHE A 160 9.20 2.57 10.60
C PHE A 160 10.08 1.65 11.46
N GLY A 161 9.59 1.23 12.62
CA GLY A 161 10.29 0.37 13.56
C GLY A 161 11.43 1.02 14.36
N VAL A 162 11.84 2.25 14.03
CA VAL A 162 12.87 3.03 14.76
C VAL A 162 12.23 4.08 15.65
N ASN A 163 11.20 4.79 15.14
CA ASN A 163 10.31 5.71 15.87
C ASN A 163 11.00 6.91 16.54
N THR A 164 12.15 7.35 16.02
CA THR A 164 12.93 8.47 16.58
C THR A 164 12.37 9.84 16.26
N HIS A 165 11.51 9.93 15.24
CA HIS A 165 10.90 11.17 14.78
C HIS A 165 9.38 11.02 14.68
N ARG A 166 8.70 12.11 14.38
CA ARG A 166 7.28 12.17 14.05
C ARG A 166 7.13 12.62 12.59
N LEU A 167 6.33 11.88 11.83
CA LEU A 167 5.85 12.29 10.51
C LEU A 167 4.54 13.04 10.70
N LEU A 168 4.48 14.25 10.20
CA LEU A 168 3.33 15.15 10.22
C LEU A 168 2.84 15.30 8.78
N VAL A 169 1.61 14.88 8.49
CA VAL A 169 0.94 15.09 7.21
C VAL A 169 -0.23 16.03 7.47
N ARG A 170 -0.05 17.30 7.10
CA ARG A 170 -1.05 18.35 7.28
C ARG A 170 -1.92 18.47 6.05
N GLY A 171 -3.21 18.66 6.25
CA GLY A 171 -4.16 19.02 5.21
C GLY A 171 -4.95 20.27 5.57
N THR A 172 -5.23 21.07 4.56
CA THR A 172 -6.14 22.21 4.63
C THR A 172 -7.50 21.83 4.07
N ARG A 173 -8.57 22.36 4.68
CA ARG A 173 -9.95 22.11 4.30
C ARG A 173 -10.22 22.51 2.85
N ILE A 174 -10.86 21.60 2.08
CA ILE A 174 -11.36 21.86 0.73
C ILE A 174 -12.84 21.45 0.61
N PRO A 175 -13.57 21.94 -0.40
CA PRO A 175 -14.94 21.48 -0.69
C PRO A 175 -14.96 19.96 -0.97
N TYR A 176 -15.99 19.29 -0.47
CA TYR A 176 -16.13 17.83 -0.62
C TYR A 176 -16.15 17.39 -2.09
N GLU A 177 -16.88 18.13 -2.94
CA GLU A 177 -17.01 17.82 -4.37
C GLU A 177 -15.67 17.94 -5.11
N GLU A 178 -14.82 18.88 -4.72
CA GLU A 178 -13.46 19.00 -5.28
C GLU A 178 -12.58 17.82 -4.86
N ALA A 179 -12.70 17.42 -3.60
CA ALA A 179 -11.98 16.27 -3.06
C ALA A 179 -12.34 14.95 -3.77
N GLU A 180 -13.61 14.71 -4.05
CA GLU A 180 -14.07 13.52 -4.77
C GLU A 180 -13.42 13.41 -6.15
N VAL A 181 -13.37 14.52 -6.90
CA VAL A 181 -12.75 14.55 -8.23
C VAL A 181 -11.26 14.21 -8.14
N ILE A 182 -10.54 14.81 -7.18
CA ILE A 182 -9.11 14.56 -6.98
C ILE A 182 -8.84 13.09 -6.67
N VAL A 183 -9.60 12.51 -5.73
CA VAL A 183 -9.44 11.11 -5.32
C VAL A 183 -9.77 10.16 -6.48
N GLU A 184 -10.83 10.44 -7.23
CA GLU A 184 -11.21 9.61 -8.38
C GLU A 184 -10.12 9.61 -9.46
N GLU A 185 -9.55 10.77 -9.77
CA GLU A 185 -8.43 10.88 -10.71
C GLU A 185 -7.18 10.11 -10.21
N GLN A 186 -6.85 10.23 -8.92
CA GLN A 186 -5.68 9.57 -8.33
C GLN A 186 -5.82 8.05 -8.32
N LEU A 187 -6.99 7.52 -7.96
CA LEU A 187 -7.27 6.08 -7.98
C LEU A 187 -7.25 5.50 -9.40
N GLN A 188 -7.76 6.25 -10.40
CA GLN A 188 -7.68 5.83 -11.81
C GLN A 188 -6.24 5.77 -12.32
N VAL A 189 -5.37 6.68 -11.89
CA VAL A 189 -3.93 6.67 -12.24
C VAL A 189 -3.23 5.46 -11.63
N GLU A 190 -3.60 5.04 -10.42
CA GLU A 190 -3.03 3.84 -9.77
C GLU A 190 -3.48 2.53 -10.43
N GLU A 191 -4.68 2.51 -11.02
CA GLU A 191 -5.20 1.37 -11.80
C GLU A 191 -4.62 1.28 -13.23
N LEU A 192 -3.84 2.28 -13.68
CA LEU A 192 -3.21 2.21 -15.00
C LEU A 192 -2.33 0.96 -15.11
N PRO A 193 -2.40 0.23 -16.24
CA PRO A 193 -1.74 -1.06 -16.39
C PRO A 193 -0.25 -0.91 -16.10
N LYS A 194 0.27 -1.82 -15.27
CA LYS A 194 1.69 -1.97 -14.97
C LYS A 194 2.55 -1.69 -16.18
N SER A 195 3.61 -0.95 -16.01
CA SER A 195 4.45 -0.40 -17.07
C SER A 195 4.70 -1.40 -18.22
N THR A 196 4.81 -0.91 -19.44
CA THR A 196 5.03 -1.74 -20.64
C THR A 196 6.20 -2.72 -20.50
N TRP A 197 7.22 -2.40 -19.68
CA TRP A 197 8.36 -3.29 -19.40
C TRP A 197 7.96 -4.50 -18.53
N GLU A 198 7.07 -4.33 -17.53
CA GLU A 198 6.59 -5.46 -16.71
C GLU A 198 5.74 -6.43 -17.54
N GLN A 199 4.89 -5.90 -18.42
CA GLN A 199 4.13 -6.73 -19.35
C GLN A 199 5.04 -7.46 -20.33
N GLN A 200 6.09 -6.80 -20.84
CA GLN A 200 7.10 -7.43 -21.72
C GLN A 200 7.91 -8.49 -20.95
N TYR A 201 8.26 -8.24 -19.70
CA TYR A 201 8.97 -9.19 -18.85
C TYR A 201 8.15 -10.45 -18.58
N ILE A 202 6.87 -10.31 -18.23
CA ILE A 202 5.95 -11.45 -18.03
C ILE A 202 5.78 -12.23 -19.35
N LYS A 203 5.60 -11.55 -20.48
CA LYS A 203 5.54 -12.20 -21.80
C LYS A 203 6.84 -12.94 -22.12
N GLY A 204 7.99 -12.37 -21.78
CA GLY A 204 9.31 -13.00 -21.94
C GLY A 204 9.45 -14.29 -21.14
N ILE A 205 9.01 -14.30 -19.88
CA ILE A 205 9.00 -15.50 -19.03
C ILE A 205 8.09 -16.58 -19.63
N LEU A 206 6.87 -16.23 -20.03
CA LEU A 206 5.93 -17.18 -20.63
C LEU A 206 6.47 -17.78 -21.93
N PHE A 207 7.12 -16.95 -22.77
CA PHE A 207 7.78 -17.41 -23.99
C PHE A 207 8.95 -18.35 -23.70
N GLY A 208 9.75 -18.03 -22.68
CA GLY A 208 10.86 -18.90 -22.21
C GLY A 208 10.37 -20.26 -21.74
N ILE A 209 9.30 -20.30 -20.94
CA ILE A 209 8.67 -21.57 -20.48
C ILE A 209 8.16 -22.37 -21.69
N GLY A 210 7.47 -21.72 -22.63
CA GLY A 210 7.01 -22.35 -23.86
C GLY A 210 8.14 -22.98 -24.69
N ALA A 211 9.27 -22.27 -24.82
CA ALA A 211 10.45 -22.78 -25.53
C ALA A 211 11.05 -24.02 -24.85
N VAL A 212 11.13 -24.03 -23.53
CA VAL A 212 11.61 -25.21 -22.76
C VAL A 212 10.70 -26.42 -22.97
N ILE A 213 9.38 -26.22 -22.93
CA ILE A 213 8.41 -27.31 -23.17
C ILE A 213 8.57 -27.88 -24.61
N LEU A 214 8.74 -27.01 -25.62
CA LEU A 214 8.95 -27.43 -27.00
C LEU A 214 10.25 -28.25 -27.16
N ILE A 215 11.35 -27.79 -26.53
CA ILE A 215 12.63 -28.51 -26.55
C ILE A 215 12.47 -29.89 -25.90
N ALA A 216 11.80 -29.97 -24.75
CA ALA A 216 11.54 -31.22 -24.06
C ALA A 216 10.67 -32.18 -24.91
N ALA A 217 9.63 -31.66 -25.59
CA ALA A 217 8.79 -32.43 -26.50
C ALA A 217 9.59 -32.96 -27.71
N MET A 218 10.42 -32.11 -28.33
CA MET A 218 11.31 -32.52 -29.44
C MET A 218 12.32 -33.58 -29.00
N TYR A 219 12.89 -33.45 -27.80
CA TYR A 219 13.80 -34.43 -27.25
C TYR A 219 13.11 -35.76 -26.96
N GLY A 220 11.90 -35.70 -26.37
CA GLY A 220 11.06 -36.87 -26.17
C GLY A 220 10.71 -37.60 -27.50
N TYR A 221 10.31 -36.83 -28.52
CA TYR A 221 10.09 -37.32 -29.86
C TYR A 221 11.33 -37.97 -30.48
N TYR A 222 12.49 -37.34 -30.31
CA TYR A 222 13.79 -37.87 -30.76
C TYR A 222 14.10 -39.22 -30.09
N LEU A 223 13.91 -39.34 -28.76
CA LEU A 223 14.11 -40.60 -28.04
C LEU A 223 13.14 -41.69 -28.50
N TYR A 224 11.86 -41.32 -28.67
CA TYR A 224 10.85 -42.24 -29.23
C TYR A 224 11.25 -42.74 -30.61
N TRP A 225 11.63 -41.82 -31.52
CA TRP A 225 12.05 -42.17 -32.86
C TRP A 225 13.32 -43.01 -32.88
N ARG A 226 14.30 -42.71 -32.04
CA ARG A 226 15.53 -43.52 -31.86
C ARG A 226 15.23 -44.92 -31.40
N LYS A 227 14.28 -45.11 -30.47
CA LYS A 227 13.85 -46.41 -29.95
C LYS A 227 13.13 -47.28 -31.01
N HIS A 228 12.36 -46.62 -31.88
CA HIS A 228 11.58 -47.30 -32.91
C HIS A 228 12.25 -47.37 -34.28
N ARG A 229 13.45 -46.86 -34.41
CA ARG A 229 14.22 -46.92 -35.66
C ARG A 229 14.66 -48.38 -35.90
N LYS A 230 14.10 -49.01 -36.98
CA LYS A 230 14.53 -50.33 -37.38
C LYS A 230 16.06 -50.30 -37.65
N PRO A 231 16.83 -51.34 -37.14
CA PRO A 231 18.26 -51.39 -37.36
C PRO A 231 18.55 -51.44 -38.89
N ARG A 232 19.41 -50.51 -39.37
CA ARG A 232 19.85 -50.55 -40.75
C ARG A 232 20.59 -51.91 -40.95
N LYS A 233 20.10 -52.68 -41.92
CA LYS A 233 20.79 -53.91 -42.31
C LYS A 233 22.27 -53.55 -42.60
N PRO A 234 23.24 -54.28 -42.03
CA PRO A 234 24.66 -53.99 -42.28
C PRO A 234 24.91 -54.06 -43.79
N LYS A 235 25.61 -53.03 -44.32
CA LYS A 235 26.06 -53.04 -45.69
C LYS A 235 26.95 -54.26 -45.85
N ARG A 236 26.61 -55.17 -46.79
CA ARG A 236 27.44 -56.36 -47.10
C ARG A 236 28.86 -55.88 -47.40
N SER A 237 29.81 -56.55 -46.80
CA SER A 237 31.22 -56.22 -47.03
C SER A 237 31.60 -56.41 -48.52
N ILE A 238 32.54 -55.63 -48.99
CA ILE A 238 33.03 -55.72 -50.37
C ILE A 238 33.50 -57.14 -50.68
N ALA A 239 34.01 -57.86 -49.66
CA ALA A 239 34.42 -59.24 -49.74
C ALA A 239 33.25 -60.22 -50.02
N GLU A 240 32.11 -60.04 -49.33
CA GLU A 240 30.90 -60.89 -49.55
C GLU A 240 30.25 -60.59 -50.93
N THR A 241 30.31 -59.32 -51.36
CA THR A 241 29.80 -58.96 -52.68
C THR A 241 30.70 -59.54 -53.79
N LYS A 242 32.01 -59.60 -53.62
CA LYS A 242 32.93 -60.26 -54.52
C LYS A 242 32.77 -61.77 -54.51
N ALA A 243 32.63 -62.39 -53.36
CA ALA A 243 32.40 -63.83 -53.24
C ALA A 243 31.11 -64.27 -53.91
N ARG A 244 30.02 -63.49 -53.77
CA ARG A 244 28.73 -63.76 -54.46
C ARG A 244 28.87 -63.65 -56.01
N LYS A 245 29.60 -62.63 -56.52
CA LYS A 245 29.86 -62.52 -57.94
C LYS A 245 30.66 -63.69 -58.50
N ILE A 246 31.66 -64.21 -57.75
CA ILE A 246 32.45 -65.37 -58.14
C ILE A 246 31.59 -66.67 -58.13
N ARG A 247 30.69 -66.84 -57.16
CA ARG A 247 29.76 -67.99 -57.11
C ARG A 247 28.76 -67.97 -58.29
N LEU A 248 28.23 -66.80 -58.64
CA LEU A 248 27.32 -66.66 -59.76
C LEU A 248 28.04 -66.92 -61.12
N ARG A 249 29.26 -66.48 -61.25
CA ARG A 249 30.08 -66.81 -62.46
C ARG A 249 30.42 -68.29 -62.60
N LYS A 250 30.64 -69.01 -61.48
CA LYS A 250 30.85 -70.49 -61.55
C LYS A 250 29.59 -71.23 -61.85
N LYS A 251 28.41 -70.78 -61.34
CA LYS A 251 27.12 -71.44 -61.67
C LYS A 251 26.72 -71.26 -63.12
N GLY A 252 26.95 -70.13 -63.75
CA GLY A 252 26.68 -69.87 -65.16
C GLY A 252 27.64 -70.61 -66.14
N LYS A 253 28.74 -71.23 -65.63
CA LYS A 253 29.67 -71.98 -66.46
C LYS A 253 29.28 -73.52 -66.52
N TYR A 254 28.42 -73.97 -65.60
CA TYR A 254 27.96 -75.37 -65.56
C TYR A 254 26.56 -75.58 -66.20
N GLU A 255 25.93 -74.54 -66.69
CA GLU A 255 24.69 -74.58 -67.43
C GLU A 255 24.84 -74.34 -68.95
N ALA A 256 26.11 -74.40 -69.48
CA ALA A 256 26.43 -74.11 -70.87
C ALA A 256 27.23 -75.26 -71.52
N ASP A 257 27.19 -76.52 -70.99
CA ASP A 257 27.66 -77.74 -71.61
C ASP A 257 26.53 -78.77 -71.73
#